data_b20aaa14ac32aeac8eb676b1b826227f
#
_entry.id   b20aaa14ac32aeac8eb676b1b826227f
#
_cell.length_a   1.000
_cell.length_b   1.000
_cell.length_c   1.000
_cell.angle_alpha   90.00
_cell.angle_beta   90.00
_cell.angle_gamma   90.00
#
_symmetry.space_group_name_H-M   'P 1'
#
loop_
_entity.id
_entity.type
_entity.pdbx_description
1 polymer ?
#
loop_
_entity_poly.entity_id
_entity_poly.type
_entity_poly.pdbx_seq_one_letter_code
_entity_poly.pdbx_strand_id
1 'polypeptide(L)'
;MKIRKILLLTLISIIFLSCQEKNNDTLKITLTPSLMQLVVGETGIIEAEVVGGGGTIVWESSDNNVATITAGIVTALSEGETTITARIGTISATCLVFVTGGDNASFKINKQSATIEIKKTEQLSVQPQVSVTWSSADASIAIVSPTGLVTAVSEGKTQVFATDADGKKASCTIYVIQQGGSYQGEYQLVWAEEFDGTSLNLDDWNIEVNGAGGGNGEAQYYTDRPENLRIENGCLVIEAHKEEYKGKNYTSARIQTKGKHEFAYMKVEARIWLPSGQGTWPAFWLLGNKGSWPTCGEIDIMEHVGSQPMMISHALHTRQTNGTKGNNWSVRKYIDGMEGNWHTFSVEILEYYMFTRDAIRFSIDGQETAFTSEPTNEHNFEAWPFYNSSSYDNKFYIILNLALGGSWGGSINTDIFPVQMKVDWVRVYKKSIQ
;
A
#
# COMPACT_ATOMS: atom_id res chain seq x y z
N MET A 1 18.33 66.51 -8.56
CA MET A 1 16.90 66.77 -8.26
C MET A 1 16.12 66.28 -9.49
N LYS A 2 15.60 65.02 -9.44
CA LYS A 2 14.87 64.41 -10.55
C LYS A 2 13.39 64.34 -10.20
N ILE A 3 12.58 65.06 -10.97
CA ILE A 3 11.15 65.18 -10.88
C ILE A 3 10.55 63.89 -11.52
N ARG A 4 9.76 63.11 -10.76
CA ARG A 4 8.97 62.01 -11.29
C ARG A 4 7.65 62.55 -11.86
N LYS A 5 7.41 62.27 -13.16
CA LYS A 5 6.13 62.51 -13.81
C LYS A 5 5.16 61.39 -13.41
N ILE A 6 4.02 61.75 -12.84
CA ILE A 6 2.85 60.90 -12.61
C ILE A 6 2.05 60.89 -13.90
N LEU A 7 1.86 59.69 -14.46
CA LEU A 7 0.97 59.48 -15.62
C LEU A 7 -0.40 59.05 -15.10
N LEU A 8 -1.40 59.93 -15.33
CA LEU A 8 -2.79 59.71 -14.99
C LEU A 8 -3.43 58.88 -16.13
N LEU A 9 -3.76 57.58 -15.89
CA LEU A 9 -4.55 56.78 -16.83
C LEU A 9 -6.04 56.93 -16.46
N THR A 10 -6.81 57.53 -17.34
CA THR A 10 -8.27 57.58 -17.29
C THR A 10 -8.83 56.22 -17.65
N LEU A 11 -9.55 55.59 -16.69
CA LEU A 11 -10.29 54.34 -16.87
C LEU A 11 -11.61 54.62 -17.55
N ILE A 12 -11.80 54.16 -18.78
CA ILE A 12 -13.11 54.15 -19.46
C ILE A 12 -13.85 52.90 -18.99
N SER A 13 -14.89 53.09 -18.19
CA SER A 13 -15.80 52.03 -17.77
C SER A 13 -16.69 51.61 -18.92
N ILE A 14 -16.41 50.45 -19.51
CA ILE A 14 -17.35 49.75 -20.39
C ILE A 14 -18.21 48.86 -19.50
N ILE A 15 -19.48 49.24 -19.32
CA ILE A 15 -20.46 48.40 -18.63
C ILE A 15 -20.86 47.28 -19.59
N PHE A 16 -20.27 46.09 -19.42
CA PHE A 16 -20.85 44.86 -19.96
C PHE A 16 -21.94 44.38 -19.00
N LEU A 17 -23.20 44.52 -19.42
CA LEU A 17 -24.30 43.81 -18.81
C LEU A 17 -24.15 42.32 -19.19
N SER A 18 -23.42 41.55 -18.40
CA SER A 18 -23.45 40.10 -18.53
C SER A 18 -24.68 39.59 -17.77
N CYS A 19 -25.57 38.98 -18.49
CA CYS A 19 -26.61 38.13 -17.92
C CYS A 19 -25.93 37.08 -17.06
N GLN A 20 -26.01 37.19 -15.73
CA GLN A 20 -25.61 36.10 -14.84
C GLN A 20 -26.64 34.98 -15.00
N GLU A 21 -26.27 33.91 -15.66
CA GLU A 21 -26.95 32.65 -15.48
C GLU A 21 -26.90 32.34 -13.96
N LYS A 22 -28.07 32.21 -13.36
CA LYS A 22 -28.18 31.65 -12.01
C LYS A 22 -27.71 30.20 -12.09
N ASN A 23 -26.45 29.95 -11.77
CA ASN A 23 -26.03 28.61 -11.41
C ASN A 23 -26.86 28.20 -10.20
N ASN A 24 -27.76 27.27 -10.42
CA ASN A 24 -28.50 26.56 -9.38
C ASN A 24 -27.59 25.50 -8.73
N ASP A 25 -26.40 25.90 -8.31
CA ASP A 25 -25.54 25.01 -7.57
C ASP A 25 -26.19 24.73 -6.21
N THR A 26 -26.52 23.48 -5.96
CA THR A 26 -27.05 23.06 -4.67
C THR A 26 -25.99 23.29 -3.61
N LEU A 27 -26.38 23.82 -2.46
CA LEU A 27 -25.49 24.06 -1.33
C LEU A 27 -24.77 22.76 -0.98
N LYS A 28 -23.42 22.79 -0.95
CA LYS A 28 -22.56 21.67 -0.62
C LYS A 28 -21.45 22.13 0.31
N ILE A 29 -21.13 21.32 1.30
CA ILE A 29 -19.96 21.50 2.18
C ILE A 29 -18.99 20.35 1.90
N THR A 30 -17.70 20.65 1.82
CA THR A 30 -16.62 19.65 1.73
C THR A 30 -15.58 19.98 2.79
N LEU A 31 -15.11 18.96 3.52
CA LEU A 31 -14.05 19.10 4.53
C LEU A 31 -12.74 18.54 4.01
N THR A 32 -11.66 19.25 4.28
CA THR A 32 -10.30 18.84 3.97
C THR A 32 -9.40 19.05 5.19
N PRO A 33 -8.78 18.00 5.73
CA PRO A 33 -8.94 16.58 5.37
C PRO A 33 -10.28 16.00 5.86
N SER A 34 -10.71 14.87 5.28
CA SER A 34 -11.87 14.10 5.76
C SER A 34 -11.52 13.10 6.84
N LEU A 35 -10.21 12.85 7.04
CA LEU A 35 -9.62 12.05 8.11
C LEU A 35 -8.42 12.80 8.69
N MET A 36 -8.32 12.88 10.01
CA MET A 36 -7.22 13.52 10.72
C MET A 36 -6.69 12.62 11.83
N GLN A 37 -5.39 12.53 11.94
CA GLN A 37 -4.73 11.86 13.05
C GLN A 37 -3.96 12.91 13.84
N LEU A 38 -4.19 12.97 15.15
CA LEU A 38 -3.53 13.87 16.09
C LEU A 38 -3.02 13.10 17.30
N VAL A 39 -2.03 13.65 17.94
CA VAL A 39 -1.53 13.19 19.23
C VAL A 39 -2.17 14.04 20.32
N VAL A 40 -2.46 13.47 21.48
CA VAL A 40 -3.01 14.22 22.65
C VAL A 40 -2.20 15.50 22.87
N GLY A 41 -2.88 16.64 22.91
CA GLY A 41 -2.30 17.97 23.04
C GLY A 41 -1.96 18.67 21.73
N GLU A 42 -2.03 17.98 20.59
CA GLU A 42 -1.85 18.60 19.28
C GLU A 42 -3.13 19.29 18.79
N THR A 43 -2.93 20.20 17.83
CA THR A 43 -4.01 20.85 17.11
C THR A 43 -3.88 20.57 15.61
N GLY A 44 -5.01 20.36 14.93
CA GLY A 44 -5.10 20.23 13.48
C GLY A 44 -6.10 21.23 12.89
N ILE A 45 -6.01 21.46 11.60
CA ILE A 45 -6.92 22.37 10.88
C ILE A 45 -7.76 21.56 9.89
N ILE A 46 -9.08 21.74 9.97
CA ILE A 46 -10.03 21.25 8.96
C ILE A 46 -10.54 22.46 8.18
N GLU A 47 -10.25 22.51 6.89
CA GLU A 47 -10.78 23.52 6.00
C GLU A 47 -12.15 23.08 5.49
N ALA A 48 -13.12 24.01 5.47
CA ALA A 48 -14.45 23.78 4.93
C ALA A 48 -14.66 24.63 3.69
N GLU A 49 -14.86 23.98 2.55
CA GLU A 49 -15.26 24.62 1.31
C GLU A 49 -16.79 24.57 1.15
N VAL A 50 -17.41 25.71 0.84
CA VAL A 50 -18.86 25.85 0.65
C VAL A 50 -19.14 26.33 -0.77
N VAL A 51 -19.92 25.53 -1.53
CA VAL A 51 -20.30 25.83 -2.92
C VAL A 51 -21.82 25.92 -3.01
N GLY A 52 -22.34 26.79 -3.88
CA GLY A 52 -23.78 26.91 -4.21
C GLY A 52 -24.61 27.67 -3.18
N GLY A 53 -23.98 28.38 -2.23
CA GLY A 53 -24.69 29.19 -1.24
C GLY A 53 -23.77 29.72 -0.17
N GLY A 54 -24.34 30.40 0.85
CA GLY A 54 -23.61 30.93 2.01
C GLY A 54 -24.35 30.64 3.30
N GLY A 55 -23.65 30.71 4.41
CA GLY A 55 -24.19 30.52 5.76
C GLY A 55 -23.07 30.39 6.78
N THR A 56 -23.41 30.54 8.05
CA THR A 56 -22.45 30.30 9.13
C THR A 56 -22.28 28.81 9.31
N ILE A 57 -21.02 28.33 9.28
CA ILE A 57 -20.69 26.94 9.59
C ILE A 57 -20.78 26.74 11.09
N VAL A 58 -21.56 25.75 11.49
CA VAL A 58 -21.60 25.23 12.86
C VAL A 58 -20.73 23.99 12.92
N TRP A 59 -19.79 23.99 13.84
CA TRP A 59 -18.87 22.89 14.09
C TRP A 59 -19.26 22.13 15.34
N GLU A 60 -19.24 20.79 15.26
CA GLU A 60 -19.56 19.90 16.37
C GLU A 60 -18.58 18.73 16.40
N SER A 61 -18.23 18.27 17.60
CA SER A 61 -17.53 17.01 17.83
C SER A 61 -18.50 15.99 18.43
N SER A 62 -18.48 14.76 17.94
CA SER A 62 -19.30 13.68 18.51
C SER A 62 -18.85 13.27 19.92
N ASP A 63 -17.58 13.50 20.26
CA ASP A 63 -17.04 13.31 21.61
C ASP A 63 -16.02 14.42 21.95
N ASN A 64 -16.47 15.39 22.72
CA ASN A 64 -15.64 16.50 23.19
C ASN A 64 -14.58 16.10 24.24
N ASN A 65 -14.63 14.89 24.78
CA ASN A 65 -13.56 14.39 25.66
C ASN A 65 -12.36 13.91 24.83
N VAL A 66 -12.59 13.42 23.60
CA VAL A 66 -11.55 12.97 22.69
C VAL A 66 -10.92 14.15 21.96
N ALA A 67 -11.73 14.98 21.29
CA ALA A 67 -11.25 16.22 20.67
C ALA A 67 -12.35 17.26 20.60
N THR A 68 -11.97 18.53 20.72
CA THR A 68 -12.87 19.69 20.52
C THR A 68 -12.56 20.35 19.18
N ILE A 69 -13.55 21.14 18.68
CA ILE A 69 -13.41 21.92 17.45
C ILE A 69 -13.88 23.35 17.66
N THR A 70 -13.09 24.32 17.19
CA THR A 70 -13.45 25.73 17.17
C THR A 70 -12.99 26.37 15.88
N ALA A 71 -13.94 26.86 15.07
CA ALA A 71 -13.66 27.53 13.79
C ALA A 71 -12.72 26.74 12.85
N GLY A 72 -12.88 25.43 12.77
CA GLY A 72 -12.05 24.54 11.97
C GLY A 72 -10.76 24.07 12.65
N ILE A 73 -10.44 24.56 13.84
CA ILE A 73 -9.26 24.09 14.60
C ILE A 73 -9.70 22.98 15.55
N VAL A 74 -9.18 21.80 15.35
CA VAL A 74 -9.36 20.62 16.19
C VAL A 74 -8.28 20.62 17.27
N THR A 75 -8.66 20.38 18.53
CA THR A 75 -7.73 20.19 19.65
C THR A 75 -7.90 18.79 20.22
N ALA A 76 -6.87 17.98 20.16
CA ALA A 76 -6.85 16.62 20.70
C ALA A 76 -6.70 16.64 22.24
N LEU A 77 -7.62 16.02 22.97
CA LEU A 77 -7.69 16.05 24.44
C LEU A 77 -7.37 14.70 25.09
N SER A 78 -7.87 13.61 24.54
CA SER A 78 -7.60 12.26 25.05
C SER A 78 -7.60 11.23 23.89
N GLU A 79 -6.96 10.10 24.12
CA GLU A 79 -7.00 8.98 23.16
C GLU A 79 -8.42 8.56 22.84
N GLY A 80 -8.66 8.27 21.56
CA GLY A 80 -9.96 7.81 21.10
C GLY A 80 -10.26 8.24 19.66
N GLU A 81 -11.49 8.03 19.27
CA GLU A 81 -12.03 8.39 17.98
C GLU A 81 -13.21 9.33 18.15
N THR A 82 -13.27 10.38 17.36
CA THR A 82 -14.41 11.30 17.32
C THR A 82 -14.67 11.77 15.89
N THR A 83 -15.93 12.09 15.59
CA THR A 83 -16.32 12.65 14.31
C THR A 83 -16.55 14.14 14.45
N ILE A 84 -15.82 14.94 13.71
CA ILE A 84 -16.05 16.36 13.57
C ILE A 84 -17.05 16.60 12.43
N THR A 85 -18.10 17.35 12.71
CA THR A 85 -19.14 17.70 11.75
C THR A 85 -19.16 19.21 11.52
N ALA A 86 -19.13 19.63 10.27
CA ALA A 86 -19.45 21.01 9.86
C ALA A 86 -20.84 21.04 9.23
N ARG A 87 -21.68 21.98 9.63
CA ARG A 87 -23.07 22.09 9.16
C ARG A 87 -23.47 23.52 8.80
N ILE A 88 -24.25 23.62 7.70
CA ILE A 88 -25.01 24.83 7.35
C ILE A 88 -26.48 24.41 7.12
N GLY A 89 -27.36 24.74 8.06
CA GLY A 89 -28.76 24.28 8.03
C GLY A 89 -28.83 22.75 8.10
N THR A 90 -29.38 22.11 7.05
CA THR A 90 -29.50 20.65 6.95
C THR A 90 -28.36 19.98 6.21
N ILE A 91 -27.46 20.74 5.62
CA ILE A 91 -26.30 20.22 4.86
C ILE A 91 -25.11 20.09 5.80
N SER A 92 -24.46 18.95 5.78
CA SER A 92 -23.29 18.68 6.64
C SER A 92 -22.22 17.88 5.90
N ALA A 93 -20.99 18.00 6.39
CA ALA A 93 -19.87 17.16 6.03
C ALA A 93 -19.11 16.76 7.29
N THR A 94 -18.40 15.63 7.27
CA THR A 94 -17.72 15.08 8.42
C THR A 94 -16.24 14.85 8.17
N CYS A 95 -15.44 14.93 9.22
CA CYS A 95 -14.05 14.53 9.30
C CYS A 95 -13.90 13.56 10.48
N LEU A 96 -13.36 12.38 10.23
CA LEU A 96 -13.03 11.43 11.29
C LEU A 96 -11.69 11.83 11.91
N VAL A 97 -11.64 11.93 13.23
CA VAL A 97 -10.44 12.32 13.98
C VAL A 97 -10.04 11.18 14.92
N PHE A 98 -8.84 10.66 14.69
CA PHE A 98 -8.19 9.72 15.60
C PHE A 98 -7.20 10.47 16.46
N VAL A 99 -7.38 10.38 17.76
CA VAL A 99 -6.43 10.90 18.73
C VAL A 99 -5.67 9.73 19.33
N THR A 100 -4.37 9.70 19.06
CA THR A 100 -3.46 8.73 19.68
C THR A 100 -2.83 9.35 20.92
N GLY A 101 -2.49 8.52 21.91
CA GLY A 101 -1.79 8.98 23.11
C GLY A 101 -0.44 9.57 22.71
N GLY A 102 -0.21 10.81 23.12
CA GLY A 102 1.06 11.47 22.89
C GLY A 102 2.15 10.81 23.70
N ASP A 103 3.23 10.42 23.03
CA ASP A 103 4.48 10.14 23.70
C ASP A 103 4.99 11.45 24.31
N ASN A 104 4.65 11.71 25.58
CA ASN A 104 5.12 12.88 26.34
C ASN A 104 6.39 12.58 27.12
N ALA A 105 7.00 11.42 26.91
CA ALA A 105 8.21 10.98 27.57
C ALA A 105 9.47 11.60 26.96
N SER A 106 10.49 11.77 27.79
CA SER A 106 11.84 12.17 27.36
C SER A 106 12.64 11.01 26.74
N PHE A 107 12.05 9.82 26.67
CA PHE A 107 12.57 8.58 26.08
C PHE A 107 11.61 8.06 25.01
N LYS A 108 12.10 7.15 24.17
CA LYS A 108 11.31 6.46 23.14
C LYS A 108 11.45 4.96 23.30
N ILE A 109 10.42 4.21 22.92
CA ILE A 109 10.55 2.77 22.73
C ILE A 109 11.31 2.54 21.42
N ASN A 110 12.19 1.54 21.39
CA ASN A 110 13.04 1.20 20.23
C ASN A 110 12.27 0.83 18.96
N LYS A 111 10.95 0.59 19.07
CA LYS A 111 10.03 0.33 17.96
C LYS A 111 8.74 1.13 18.14
N GLN A 112 8.24 1.73 17.07
CA GLN A 112 6.92 2.38 17.07
C GLN A 112 5.79 1.36 16.90
N SER A 113 6.09 0.23 16.21
CA SER A 113 5.18 -0.91 16.09
C SER A 113 5.97 -2.22 15.98
N ALA A 114 5.30 -3.33 16.33
CA ALA A 114 5.81 -4.69 16.12
C ALA A 114 4.68 -5.63 15.74
N THR A 115 4.95 -6.56 14.82
CA THR A 115 4.05 -7.66 14.47
C THR A 115 4.60 -8.94 15.07
N ILE A 116 3.79 -9.64 15.85
CA ILE A 116 4.19 -10.82 16.62
C ILE A 116 3.21 -11.96 16.37
N GLU A 117 3.67 -13.12 15.96
CA GLU A 117 2.84 -14.32 15.85
C GLU A 117 2.38 -14.81 17.23
N ILE A 118 1.18 -15.36 17.32
CA ILE A 118 0.64 -15.95 18.58
C ILE A 118 1.68 -16.90 19.19
N LYS A 119 1.88 -16.78 20.49
CA LYS A 119 2.88 -17.53 21.31
C LYS A 119 4.34 -17.14 21.04
N LYS A 120 4.63 -16.21 20.15
CA LYS A 120 5.96 -15.61 19.99
C LYS A 120 6.13 -14.38 20.86
N THR A 121 7.35 -13.92 20.98
CA THR A 121 7.72 -12.79 21.83
C THR A 121 8.53 -11.75 21.05
N GLU A 122 8.45 -10.50 21.49
CA GLU A 122 9.26 -9.38 20.98
C GLU A 122 9.82 -8.57 22.16
N GLN A 123 11.13 -8.31 22.13
CA GLN A 123 11.77 -7.50 23.15
C GLN A 123 11.71 -6.02 22.81
N LEU A 124 11.01 -5.25 23.62
CA LEU A 124 11.02 -3.79 23.60
C LEU A 124 12.03 -3.25 24.62
N SER A 125 12.60 -2.09 24.31
CA SER A 125 13.50 -1.34 25.19
C SER A 125 13.27 0.15 25.03
N VAL A 126 13.71 0.95 26.02
CA VAL A 126 13.62 2.40 25.96
C VAL A 126 14.98 3.05 25.72
N GLN A 127 14.99 4.16 24.98
CA GLN A 127 16.20 4.96 24.68
C GLN A 127 15.93 6.46 24.87
N PRO A 128 16.77 7.20 25.63
CA PRO A 128 17.85 6.67 26.48
C PRO A 128 17.34 5.72 27.56
N GLN A 129 18.19 4.86 28.09
CA GLN A 129 17.81 3.89 29.13
C GLN A 129 17.39 4.60 30.41
N VAL A 130 16.12 4.45 30.76
CA VAL A 130 15.53 4.98 32.01
C VAL A 130 14.68 3.90 32.66
N SER A 131 14.42 4.03 33.96
CA SER A 131 13.50 3.13 34.66
C SER A 131 12.07 3.41 34.22
N VAL A 132 11.39 2.36 33.74
CA VAL A 132 9.99 2.44 33.29
C VAL A 132 9.19 1.26 33.82
N THR A 133 7.89 1.47 33.92
CA THR A 133 6.91 0.41 34.14
C THR A 133 6.24 0.12 32.79
N TRP A 134 6.20 -1.17 32.42
CA TRP A 134 5.57 -1.63 31.20
C TRP A 134 4.13 -2.04 31.44
N SER A 135 3.22 -1.71 30.53
CA SER A 135 1.81 -2.14 30.55
C SER A 135 1.27 -2.37 29.16
N SER A 136 0.28 -3.24 29.03
CA SER A 136 -0.49 -3.44 27.81
C SER A 136 -1.88 -2.82 27.97
N ALA A 137 -2.39 -2.19 26.91
CA ALA A 137 -3.76 -1.69 26.86
C ALA A 137 -4.78 -2.84 26.83
N ASP A 138 -4.42 -3.98 26.21
CA ASP A 138 -5.24 -5.18 26.18
C ASP A 138 -4.37 -6.44 26.37
N ALA A 139 -4.38 -6.98 27.59
CA ALA A 139 -3.64 -8.17 27.94
C ALA A 139 -4.20 -9.46 27.33
N SER A 140 -5.42 -9.43 26.79
CA SER A 140 -6.00 -10.58 26.07
C SER A 140 -5.39 -10.73 24.67
N ILE A 141 -4.84 -9.64 24.10
CA ILE A 141 -4.15 -9.63 22.80
C ILE A 141 -2.66 -9.82 23.00
N ALA A 142 -2.01 -9.02 23.84
CA ALA A 142 -0.60 -9.18 24.17
C ALA A 142 -0.32 -8.78 25.63
N ILE A 143 0.55 -9.54 26.28
CA ILE A 143 1.07 -9.21 27.61
C ILE A 143 2.51 -8.71 27.51
N VAL A 144 2.92 -7.88 28.47
CA VAL A 144 4.31 -7.39 28.54
C VAL A 144 4.88 -7.64 29.93
N SER A 145 6.12 -8.13 29.97
CA SER A 145 6.86 -8.35 31.23
C SER A 145 7.40 -7.03 31.80
N PRO A 146 7.83 -7.00 33.07
CA PRO A 146 8.51 -5.84 33.65
C PRO A 146 9.81 -5.44 32.94
N THR A 147 10.39 -6.35 32.14
CA THR A 147 11.60 -6.11 31.36
C THR A 147 11.32 -5.66 29.92
N GLY A 148 10.05 -5.47 29.54
CA GLY A 148 9.66 -5.07 28.17
C GLY A 148 9.53 -6.22 27.18
N LEU A 149 9.56 -7.48 27.65
CA LEU A 149 9.31 -8.64 26.77
C LEU A 149 7.81 -8.77 26.53
N VAL A 150 7.38 -8.50 25.31
CA VAL A 150 5.99 -8.66 24.83
C VAL A 150 5.76 -10.11 24.42
N THR A 151 4.66 -10.72 24.85
CA THR A 151 4.21 -12.05 24.43
C THR A 151 2.84 -11.93 23.76
N ALA A 152 2.73 -12.41 22.54
CA ALA A 152 1.47 -12.45 21.79
C ALA A 152 0.56 -13.55 22.32
N VAL A 153 -0.71 -13.19 22.67
CA VAL A 153 -1.70 -14.07 23.30
C VAL A 153 -2.78 -14.49 22.31
N SER A 154 -3.47 -13.53 21.70
CA SER A 154 -4.49 -13.77 20.68
C SER A 154 -4.41 -12.74 19.57
N GLU A 155 -4.93 -13.09 18.39
CA GLU A 155 -4.99 -12.20 17.25
C GLU A 155 -5.68 -10.88 17.59
N GLY A 156 -5.10 -9.76 17.15
CA GLY A 156 -5.63 -8.43 17.39
C GLY A 156 -4.59 -7.33 17.35
N LYS A 157 -5.02 -6.13 17.72
CA LYS A 157 -4.19 -4.92 17.84
C LYS A 157 -4.30 -4.39 19.25
N THR A 158 -3.16 -4.10 19.88
CA THR A 158 -3.10 -3.43 21.18
C THR A 158 -1.93 -2.46 21.22
N GLN A 159 -1.84 -1.66 22.27
CA GLN A 159 -0.68 -0.82 22.56
C GLN A 159 0.06 -1.32 23.80
N VAL A 160 1.37 -1.28 23.76
CA VAL A 160 2.24 -1.46 24.92
C VAL A 160 2.85 -0.13 25.28
N PHE A 161 2.79 0.23 26.55
CA PHE A 161 3.29 1.49 27.09
C PHE A 161 4.49 1.24 27.99
N ALA A 162 5.48 2.14 27.89
CA ALA A 162 6.53 2.35 28.88
C ALA A 162 6.22 3.65 29.61
N THR A 163 6.10 3.61 30.95
CA THR A 163 5.76 4.77 31.79
C THR A 163 6.90 5.00 32.79
N ASP A 164 7.43 6.23 32.88
CA ASP A 164 8.43 6.62 33.86
C ASP A 164 7.83 6.96 35.20
N ALA A 165 8.70 7.34 36.19
CA ALA A 165 8.28 7.69 37.53
C ALA A 165 7.43 8.98 37.60
N ASP A 166 7.53 9.84 36.59
CA ASP A 166 6.77 11.10 36.49
C ASP A 166 5.42 10.89 35.76
N GLY A 167 5.10 9.65 35.37
CA GLY A 167 3.87 9.30 34.66
C GLY A 167 3.89 9.61 33.16
N LYS A 168 5.04 9.97 32.59
CA LYS A 168 5.19 10.20 31.16
C LYS A 168 5.30 8.89 30.44
N LYS A 169 4.67 8.80 29.25
CA LYS A 169 4.51 7.54 28.50
C LYS A 169 5.11 7.62 27.11
N ALA A 170 5.69 6.52 26.69
CA ALA A 170 5.98 6.19 25.29
C ALA A 170 5.21 4.92 24.92
N SER A 171 4.78 4.79 23.67
CA SER A 171 3.97 3.68 23.20
C SER A 171 4.60 2.91 22.04
N CYS A 172 4.19 1.65 21.91
CA CYS A 172 4.47 0.77 20.76
C CYS A 172 3.18 0.05 20.37
N THR A 173 2.77 0.16 19.13
CA THR A 173 1.62 -0.60 18.60
C THR A 173 2.01 -2.05 18.35
N ILE A 174 1.28 -2.99 18.95
CA ILE A 174 1.49 -4.43 18.76
C ILE A 174 0.37 -5.01 17.89
N TYR A 175 0.75 -5.64 16.80
CA TYR A 175 -0.12 -6.44 15.97
C TYR A 175 0.18 -7.91 16.25
N VAL A 176 -0.81 -8.65 16.75
CA VAL A 176 -0.71 -10.08 16.98
C VAL A 176 -1.38 -10.81 15.83
N ILE A 177 -0.65 -11.72 15.19
CA ILE A 177 -1.08 -12.48 14.03
C ILE A 177 -1.08 -13.99 14.33
N GLN A 178 -1.85 -14.74 13.56
CA GLN A 178 -1.76 -16.22 13.54
C GLN A 178 -0.39 -16.65 13.03
N GLN A 179 0.05 -17.85 13.37
CA GLN A 179 1.31 -18.39 12.83
C GLN A 179 1.21 -18.49 11.30
N GLY A 180 2.11 -17.79 10.60
CA GLY A 180 2.04 -17.61 9.14
C GLY A 180 0.97 -16.63 8.66
N GLY A 181 0.32 -15.86 9.55
CA GLY A 181 -0.73 -14.91 9.23
C GLY A 181 -0.27 -13.45 9.20
N SER A 182 -1.11 -12.57 8.62
CA SER A 182 -1.04 -11.12 8.80
C SER A 182 -2.19 -10.65 9.72
N TYR A 183 -2.03 -9.47 10.37
CA TYR A 183 -3.11 -8.90 11.21
C TYR A 183 -4.37 -8.67 10.40
N GLN A 184 -5.51 -9.26 10.85
CA GLN A 184 -6.77 -9.31 10.11
C GLN A 184 -7.84 -8.32 10.61
N GLY A 185 -7.55 -7.38 11.49
CA GLY A 185 -8.55 -6.48 12.10
C GLY A 185 -9.39 -5.67 11.09
N GLU A 186 -8.90 -5.45 9.89
CA GLU A 186 -9.63 -4.77 8.81
C GLU A 186 -9.83 -5.65 7.56
N TYR A 187 -9.24 -6.85 7.51
CA TYR A 187 -9.18 -7.69 6.33
C TYR A 187 -9.64 -9.12 6.62
N GLN A 188 -10.53 -9.62 5.79
CA GLN A 188 -10.95 -11.02 5.80
C GLN A 188 -10.21 -11.77 4.69
N LEU A 189 -9.53 -12.87 5.02
CA LEU A 189 -8.92 -13.77 4.04
C LEU A 189 -10.02 -14.33 3.12
N VAL A 190 -9.84 -14.17 1.80
CA VAL A 190 -10.79 -14.67 0.80
C VAL A 190 -10.20 -15.74 -0.08
N TRP A 191 -8.88 -15.80 -0.21
CA TRP A 191 -8.15 -16.85 -0.92
C TRP A 191 -6.71 -16.90 -0.44
N ALA A 192 -6.15 -18.11 -0.38
CA ALA A 192 -4.74 -18.32 -0.08
C ALA A 192 -4.20 -19.52 -0.84
N GLU A 193 -2.93 -19.42 -1.24
CA GLU A 193 -2.10 -20.52 -1.66
C GLU A 193 -0.88 -20.58 -0.73
N GLU A 194 -0.80 -21.64 0.07
CA GLU A 194 0.25 -21.82 1.08
C GLU A 194 1.40 -22.71 0.59
N PHE A 195 1.29 -23.27 -0.62
CA PHE A 195 2.26 -24.18 -1.25
C PHE A 195 2.70 -25.37 -0.37
N ASP A 196 1.82 -25.82 0.52
CA ASP A 196 2.07 -26.92 1.47
C ASP A 196 1.82 -28.31 0.87
N GLY A 197 1.37 -28.36 -0.38
CA GLY A 197 1.17 -29.58 -1.15
C GLY A 197 2.47 -30.22 -1.63
N THR A 198 2.36 -31.29 -2.44
CA THR A 198 3.51 -31.96 -3.09
C THR A 198 3.69 -31.54 -4.55
N SER A 199 2.75 -30.80 -5.09
CA SER A 199 2.75 -30.26 -6.46
C SER A 199 1.91 -29.00 -6.53
N LEU A 200 2.14 -28.16 -7.55
CA LEU A 200 1.34 -26.97 -7.80
C LEU A 200 -0.12 -27.34 -8.04
N ASN A 201 -1.05 -26.65 -7.38
CA ASN A 201 -2.48 -26.85 -7.58
C ASN A 201 -2.92 -26.24 -8.92
N LEU A 202 -3.20 -27.08 -9.90
CA LEU A 202 -3.62 -26.63 -11.23
C LEU A 202 -5.10 -26.18 -11.30
N ASP A 203 -5.86 -26.32 -10.21
CA ASP A 203 -7.19 -25.68 -10.10
C ASP A 203 -7.07 -24.18 -9.80
N ASP A 204 -5.98 -23.76 -9.15
CA ASP A 204 -5.70 -22.38 -8.82
C ASP A 204 -4.75 -21.69 -9.82
N TRP A 205 -3.81 -22.43 -10.39
CA TRP A 205 -2.74 -21.89 -11.22
C TRP A 205 -2.72 -22.45 -12.64
N ASN A 206 -2.37 -21.59 -13.60
CA ASN A 206 -1.96 -21.97 -14.94
C ASN A 206 -0.46 -21.81 -15.06
N ILE A 207 0.20 -22.75 -15.73
CA ILE A 207 1.63 -22.67 -16.05
C ILE A 207 1.77 -22.11 -17.46
N GLU A 208 2.59 -21.09 -17.63
CA GLU A 208 2.87 -20.52 -18.95
C GLU A 208 4.06 -21.23 -19.60
N VAL A 209 3.87 -21.75 -20.82
CA VAL A 209 4.90 -22.50 -21.55
C VAL A 209 5.16 -21.82 -22.88
N ASN A 210 6.16 -20.96 -22.96
CA ASN A 210 6.58 -20.29 -24.17
C ASN A 210 7.95 -19.61 -24.06
N GLY A 211 8.53 -19.22 -25.19
CA GLY A 211 9.77 -18.45 -25.28
C GLY A 211 9.57 -17.10 -25.97
N ALA A 212 8.37 -16.49 -25.88
CA ALA A 212 8.04 -15.25 -26.59
C ALA A 212 8.76 -14.00 -26.04
N GLY A 213 9.45 -14.10 -24.90
CA GLY A 213 10.25 -13.00 -24.33
C GLY A 213 9.42 -11.91 -23.63
N GLY A 214 8.18 -12.22 -23.24
CA GLY A 214 7.32 -11.35 -22.40
C GLY A 214 7.05 -9.94 -22.94
N GLY A 215 7.32 -9.67 -24.22
CA GLY A 215 7.29 -8.32 -24.79
C GLY A 215 8.54 -7.48 -24.52
N ASN A 216 9.45 -7.96 -23.64
CA ASN A 216 10.62 -7.22 -23.13
C ASN A 216 11.95 -7.77 -23.68
N GLY A 217 11.90 -8.75 -24.62
CA GLY A 217 13.10 -9.40 -25.12
C GLY A 217 13.78 -10.32 -24.11
N GLU A 218 13.03 -10.86 -23.16
CA GLU A 218 13.52 -11.79 -22.14
C GLU A 218 14.17 -13.03 -22.77
N ALA A 219 15.20 -13.55 -22.12
CA ALA A 219 16.10 -14.54 -22.71
C ALA A 219 15.66 -15.98 -22.50
N GLN A 220 14.84 -16.28 -21.50
CA GLN A 220 14.42 -17.63 -21.13
C GLN A 220 13.28 -18.17 -21.99
N TYR A 221 13.14 -19.49 -21.97
CA TYR A 221 11.91 -20.23 -22.28
C TYR A 221 11.24 -20.59 -20.96
N TYR A 222 9.97 -20.22 -20.76
CA TYR A 222 9.18 -20.67 -19.62
C TYR A 222 8.69 -22.09 -19.86
N THR A 223 8.83 -22.94 -18.85
CA THR A 223 8.50 -24.36 -18.91
C THR A 223 7.64 -24.80 -17.74
N ASP A 224 7.00 -25.95 -17.87
CA ASP A 224 6.24 -26.67 -16.85
C ASP A 224 7.04 -27.83 -16.22
N ARG A 225 8.35 -27.91 -16.51
CA ARG A 225 9.21 -28.98 -16.05
C ARG A 225 9.54 -28.86 -14.55
N PRO A 226 9.67 -29.98 -13.81
CA PRO A 226 10.03 -29.95 -12.38
C PRO A 226 11.37 -29.27 -12.07
N GLU A 227 12.29 -29.24 -13.04
CA GLU A 227 13.56 -28.52 -12.91
C GLU A 227 13.35 -27.01 -12.76
N ASN A 228 12.30 -26.47 -13.42
CA ASN A 228 12.01 -25.03 -13.40
C ASN A 228 10.90 -24.63 -12.42
N LEU A 229 9.97 -25.56 -12.12
CA LEU A 229 8.78 -25.27 -11.32
C LEU A 229 8.40 -26.47 -10.45
N ARG A 230 8.44 -26.32 -9.14
CA ARG A 230 8.08 -27.38 -8.19
C ARG A 230 7.66 -26.82 -6.84
N ILE A 231 6.99 -27.66 -6.06
CA ILE A 231 6.80 -27.44 -4.63
C ILE A 231 7.91 -28.19 -3.89
N GLU A 232 8.64 -27.48 -3.05
CA GLU A 232 9.75 -28.03 -2.29
C GLU A 232 9.84 -27.38 -0.91
N ASN A 233 9.85 -28.19 0.15
CA ASN A 233 9.91 -27.74 1.55
C ASN A 233 8.81 -26.73 1.94
N GLY A 234 7.58 -26.91 1.43
CA GLY A 234 6.46 -26.03 1.70
C GLY A 234 6.55 -24.68 1.00
N CYS A 235 7.26 -24.59 -0.11
CA CYS A 235 7.38 -23.38 -0.91
C CYS A 235 7.25 -23.70 -2.40
N LEU A 236 6.72 -22.78 -3.16
CA LEU A 236 6.92 -22.76 -4.61
C LEU A 236 8.36 -22.39 -4.91
N VAL A 237 9.02 -23.19 -5.74
CA VAL A 237 10.35 -22.90 -6.29
C VAL A 237 10.23 -22.65 -7.78
N ILE A 238 10.62 -21.46 -8.21
CA ILE A 238 10.87 -21.11 -9.61
C ILE A 238 12.38 -21.06 -9.79
N GLU A 239 12.91 -21.99 -10.59
CA GLU A 239 14.35 -22.12 -10.78
C GLU A 239 14.73 -21.87 -12.23
N ALA A 240 15.64 -20.96 -12.44
CA ALA A 240 16.18 -20.67 -13.76
C ALA A 240 17.47 -21.42 -14.01
N HIS A 241 17.60 -21.97 -15.22
CA HIS A 241 18.76 -22.73 -15.66
C HIS A 241 19.40 -22.11 -16.90
N LYS A 242 20.72 -22.27 -17.02
CA LYS A 242 21.46 -22.04 -18.26
C LYS A 242 21.51 -23.36 -19.02
N GLU A 243 20.63 -23.52 -19.97
CA GLU A 243 20.52 -24.68 -20.84
C GLU A 243 19.91 -24.30 -22.19
N GLU A 244 20.27 -25.02 -23.24
CA GLU A 244 19.62 -24.84 -24.52
C GLU A 244 18.26 -25.57 -24.53
N TYR A 245 17.18 -24.81 -24.76
CA TYR A 245 15.84 -25.36 -24.82
C TYR A 245 14.98 -24.60 -25.84
N LYS A 246 14.50 -25.31 -26.85
CA LYS A 246 13.60 -24.77 -27.92
C LYS A 246 14.08 -23.43 -28.49
N GLY A 247 15.39 -23.30 -28.74
CA GLY A 247 16.00 -22.12 -29.36
C GLY A 247 16.27 -20.97 -28.39
N LYS A 248 16.16 -21.19 -27.09
CA LYS A 248 16.60 -20.27 -26.02
C LYS A 248 17.78 -20.91 -25.28
N ASN A 249 18.63 -20.07 -24.67
CA ASN A 249 19.80 -20.50 -23.90
C ASN A 249 19.53 -20.61 -22.40
N TYR A 250 18.31 -20.33 -21.98
CA TYR A 250 17.88 -20.32 -20.58
C TYR A 250 16.47 -20.84 -20.47
N THR A 251 16.17 -21.47 -19.36
CA THR A 251 14.81 -21.87 -18.94
C THR A 251 14.46 -21.29 -17.60
N SER A 252 13.17 -21.10 -17.36
CA SER A 252 12.60 -20.62 -16.08
C SER A 252 11.11 -21.01 -16.02
N ALA A 253 10.36 -20.43 -15.10
CA ALA A 253 8.92 -20.62 -15.03
C ALA A 253 8.15 -19.32 -14.76
N ARG A 254 6.88 -19.36 -15.18
CA ARG A 254 5.86 -18.33 -14.93
C ARG A 254 4.52 -19.00 -14.71
N ILE A 255 3.85 -18.61 -13.62
CA ILE A 255 2.51 -19.09 -13.27
C ILE A 255 1.53 -17.94 -13.10
N GLN A 256 0.25 -18.19 -13.30
CA GLN A 256 -0.78 -17.17 -13.21
C GLN A 256 -2.14 -17.75 -12.81
N THR A 257 -2.97 -16.93 -12.16
CA THR A 257 -4.33 -17.32 -11.71
C THR A 257 -5.44 -16.95 -12.70
N LYS A 258 -5.12 -16.58 -13.93
CA LYS A 258 -6.08 -16.13 -14.96
C LYS A 258 -7.21 -17.12 -15.18
N GLY A 259 -8.46 -16.62 -15.11
CA GLY A 259 -9.67 -17.44 -15.30
C GLY A 259 -9.98 -18.37 -14.13
N LYS A 260 -9.20 -18.34 -13.05
CA LYS A 260 -9.37 -19.13 -11.83
C LYS A 260 -9.61 -18.23 -10.63
N HIS A 261 -8.68 -17.33 -10.31
CA HIS A 261 -8.81 -16.33 -9.28
C HIS A 261 -8.51 -14.95 -9.83
N GLU A 262 -9.52 -14.09 -9.81
CA GLU A 262 -9.46 -12.73 -10.34
C GLU A 262 -10.13 -11.79 -9.36
N PHE A 263 -9.45 -10.72 -8.97
CA PHE A 263 -9.81 -9.84 -7.88
C PHE A 263 -9.89 -8.39 -8.35
N ALA A 264 -10.79 -7.61 -7.71
CA ALA A 264 -10.78 -6.15 -7.72
C ALA A 264 -10.52 -5.68 -6.29
N TYR A 265 -10.51 -4.48 -5.92
CA TYR A 265 -10.52 -3.86 -4.59
C TYR A 265 -10.18 -4.81 -3.41
N MET A 266 -8.97 -5.32 -3.41
CA MET A 266 -8.46 -6.31 -2.46
C MET A 266 -7.07 -5.93 -1.98
N LYS A 267 -6.63 -6.49 -0.85
CA LYS A 267 -5.22 -6.59 -0.51
C LYS A 267 -4.69 -7.92 -1.04
N VAL A 268 -3.62 -7.88 -1.81
CA VAL A 268 -2.89 -9.05 -2.31
C VAL A 268 -1.49 -9.00 -1.75
N GLU A 269 -1.03 -10.08 -1.13
CA GLU A 269 0.33 -10.17 -0.59
C GLU A 269 0.95 -11.54 -0.82
N ALA A 270 2.28 -11.56 -0.94
CA ALA A 270 3.07 -12.77 -1.04
C ALA A 270 4.35 -12.65 -0.24
N ARG A 271 4.78 -13.76 0.36
CA ARG A 271 6.09 -13.87 1.01
C ARG A 271 7.06 -14.55 0.07
N ILE A 272 8.07 -13.78 -0.37
CA ILE A 272 8.97 -14.16 -1.45
C ILE A 272 10.42 -14.07 -0.99
N TRP A 273 11.23 -15.07 -1.35
CA TRP A 273 12.68 -15.07 -1.27
C TRP A 273 13.24 -14.70 -2.64
N LEU A 274 13.98 -13.57 -2.70
CA LEU A 274 14.49 -13.04 -3.95
C LEU A 274 15.83 -13.67 -4.32
N PRO A 275 16.02 -14.02 -5.62
CA PRO A 275 17.28 -14.48 -6.14
C PRO A 275 18.34 -13.38 -6.13
N SER A 276 19.60 -13.76 -6.11
CA SER A 276 20.73 -12.87 -6.32
C SER A 276 21.37 -13.11 -7.68
N GLY A 277 21.90 -12.05 -8.27
CA GLY A 277 22.77 -12.17 -9.43
C GLY A 277 22.32 -11.39 -10.65
N GLN A 278 23.29 -10.76 -11.32
CA GLN A 278 23.05 -9.92 -12.47
C GLN A 278 22.37 -10.68 -13.61
N GLY A 279 21.29 -10.11 -14.12
CA GLY A 279 20.48 -10.65 -15.20
C GLY A 279 19.21 -11.35 -14.72
N THR A 280 19.00 -11.56 -13.41
CA THR A 280 17.70 -11.99 -12.88
C THR A 280 16.70 -10.84 -12.87
N TRP A 281 15.43 -11.18 -13.10
CA TRP A 281 14.30 -10.26 -13.05
C TRP A 281 13.06 -10.99 -12.50
N PRO A 282 13.02 -11.28 -11.19
CA PRO A 282 11.85 -11.81 -10.53
C PRO A 282 10.73 -10.77 -10.47
N ALA A 283 9.47 -11.21 -10.59
CA ALA A 283 8.31 -10.36 -10.51
C ALA A 283 7.12 -11.03 -9.82
N PHE A 284 6.40 -10.24 -9.03
CA PHE A 284 5.09 -10.51 -8.47
C PHE A 284 4.17 -9.35 -8.83
N TRP A 285 3.17 -9.62 -9.64
CA TRP A 285 2.39 -8.58 -10.30
C TRP A 285 0.99 -9.04 -10.67
N LEU A 286 0.15 -8.09 -11.04
CA LEU A 286 -1.24 -8.28 -11.38
C LEU A 286 -1.50 -7.78 -12.80
N LEU A 287 -2.27 -8.55 -13.58
CA LEU A 287 -2.67 -8.15 -14.93
C LEU A 287 -4.18 -8.18 -15.06
N GLY A 288 -4.75 -7.18 -15.71
CA GLY A 288 -6.18 -7.06 -15.93
C GLY A 288 -6.73 -8.16 -16.85
N ASN A 289 -7.91 -8.67 -16.51
CA ASN A 289 -8.53 -9.81 -17.20
C ASN A 289 -9.29 -9.43 -18.47
N LYS A 290 -9.51 -8.13 -18.72
CA LYS A 290 -10.27 -7.63 -19.88
C LYS A 290 -9.40 -6.81 -20.82
N GLY A 291 -9.50 -7.12 -22.12
CA GLY A 291 -8.75 -6.42 -23.16
C GLY A 291 -7.32 -6.93 -23.34
N SER A 292 -6.50 -6.14 -23.99
CA SER A 292 -5.08 -6.43 -24.24
C SER A 292 -4.20 -5.38 -23.57
N TRP A 293 -2.97 -5.77 -23.28
CA TRP A 293 -1.97 -4.84 -22.74
C TRP A 293 -1.70 -3.67 -23.72
N PRO A 294 -1.53 -2.42 -23.23
CA PRO A 294 -1.60 -1.99 -21.84
C PRO A 294 -3.02 -1.56 -21.37
N THR A 295 -4.04 -1.69 -22.21
CA THR A 295 -5.42 -1.25 -21.91
C THR A 295 -6.07 -2.07 -20.79
N CYS A 296 -5.65 -3.35 -20.62
CA CYS A 296 -6.16 -4.18 -19.54
C CYS A 296 -5.71 -3.72 -18.14
N GLY A 297 -4.72 -2.84 -18.05
CA GLY A 297 -4.13 -2.43 -16.78
C GLY A 297 -3.16 -3.46 -16.21
N GLU A 298 -2.09 -2.98 -15.57
CA GLU A 298 -1.07 -3.79 -14.91
C GLU A 298 -0.65 -3.11 -13.61
N ILE A 299 -0.43 -3.90 -12.56
CA ILE A 299 -0.01 -3.45 -11.24
C ILE A 299 1.17 -4.32 -10.80
N ASP A 300 2.36 -3.75 -10.82
CA ASP A 300 3.59 -4.43 -10.43
C ASP A 300 3.82 -4.24 -8.94
N ILE A 301 3.52 -5.29 -8.15
CA ILE A 301 3.65 -5.25 -6.69
C ILE A 301 5.11 -5.30 -6.31
N MET A 302 5.88 -6.15 -6.95
CA MET A 302 7.31 -6.29 -6.75
C MET A 302 7.97 -6.64 -8.08
N GLU A 303 8.88 -5.82 -8.50
CA GLU A 303 9.87 -6.15 -9.51
C GLU A 303 11.28 -5.86 -8.95
N HIS A 304 12.19 -6.76 -9.26
CA HIS A 304 13.59 -6.64 -8.88
C HIS A 304 14.50 -6.99 -10.06
N VAL A 305 15.66 -6.37 -10.13
CA VAL A 305 16.71 -6.74 -11.09
C VAL A 305 18.04 -6.98 -10.36
N GLY A 306 18.63 -8.14 -10.55
CA GLY A 306 19.84 -8.54 -9.84
C GLY A 306 21.09 -7.71 -10.15
N SER A 307 21.03 -6.74 -11.08
CA SER A 307 22.06 -5.71 -11.26
C SER A 307 21.98 -4.58 -10.22
N GLN A 308 20.90 -4.52 -9.43
CA GLN A 308 20.64 -3.53 -8.39
C GLN A 308 20.12 -4.23 -7.11
N PRO A 309 20.99 -4.87 -6.33
CA PRO A 309 20.62 -5.82 -5.25
C PRO A 309 19.68 -5.28 -4.16
N MET A 310 19.66 -3.97 -3.97
CA MET A 310 18.83 -3.31 -2.95
C MET A 310 17.52 -2.74 -3.51
N MET A 311 17.34 -2.73 -4.85
CA MET A 311 16.25 -2.00 -5.48
C MET A 311 15.02 -2.88 -5.67
N ILE A 312 13.88 -2.38 -5.19
CA ILE A 312 12.53 -2.88 -5.52
C ILE A 312 11.79 -1.78 -6.27
N SER A 313 11.11 -2.16 -7.33
CA SER A 313 10.24 -1.28 -8.12
C SER A 313 8.77 -1.67 -7.94
N HIS A 314 7.93 -0.66 -7.74
CA HIS A 314 6.49 -0.74 -7.92
C HIS A 314 6.12 0.04 -9.18
N ALA A 315 5.20 -0.47 -9.99
CA ALA A 315 4.75 0.24 -11.19
C ALA A 315 3.27 0.05 -11.50
N LEU A 316 2.72 0.95 -12.31
CA LEU A 316 1.41 0.85 -12.90
C LEU A 316 1.52 1.09 -14.40
N HIS A 317 0.91 0.19 -15.19
CA HIS A 317 0.82 0.35 -16.63
C HIS A 317 -0.64 0.40 -17.07
N THR A 318 -0.97 1.41 -17.87
CA THR A 318 -2.31 1.68 -18.33
C THR A 318 -2.30 2.06 -19.81
N ARG A 319 -3.47 2.19 -20.42
CA ARG A 319 -3.56 2.65 -21.80
C ARG A 319 -2.85 3.99 -22.02
N GLN A 320 -2.95 4.90 -21.07
CA GLN A 320 -2.40 6.26 -21.21
C GLN A 320 -0.94 6.32 -20.78
N THR A 321 -0.57 5.62 -19.71
CA THR A 321 0.76 5.63 -19.11
C THR A 321 1.31 4.21 -19.01
N ASN A 322 2.42 3.93 -19.71
CA ASN A 322 3.00 2.58 -19.72
C ASN A 322 4.48 2.61 -20.11
N GLY A 323 5.16 1.48 -19.92
CA GLY A 323 6.58 1.33 -20.17
C GLY A 323 6.98 1.57 -21.64
N THR A 324 6.13 1.19 -22.61
CA THR A 324 6.41 1.45 -24.04
C THR A 324 6.45 2.94 -24.35
N LYS A 325 5.64 3.74 -23.65
CA LYS A 325 5.64 5.21 -23.78
C LYS A 325 6.69 5.88 -22.89
N GLY A 326 7.31 5.15 -21.96
CA GLY A 326 8.28 5.68 -21.01
C GLY A 326 7.69 6.65 -19.98
N ASN A 327 6.39 6.57 -19.71
CA ASN A 327 5.67 7.49 -18.82
C ASN A 327 4.79 6.77 -17.79
N ASN A 328 5.03 5.48 -17.52
CA ASN A 328 4.31 4.73 -16.49
C ASN A 328 4.58 5.33 -15.10
N TRP A 329 3.59 5.25 -14.23
CA TRP A 329 3.83 5.53 -12.82
C TRP A 329 4.74 4.45 -12.24
N SER A 330 5.79 4.85 -11.56
CA SER A 330 6.68 3.90 -10.87
C SER A 330 7.39 4.54 -9.68
N VAL A 331 7.66 3.74 -8.67
CA VAL A 331 8.43 4.12 -7.47
C VAL A 331 9.48 3.07 -7.21
N ARG A 332 10.73 3.50 -7.05
CA ARG A 332 11.85 2.64 -6.68
C ARG A 332 12.23 2.85 -5.22
N LYS A 333 12.40 1.75 -4.50
CA LYS A 333 12.89 1.73 -3.12
C LYS A 333 14.21 1.00 -3.06
N TYR A 334 15.11 1.51 -2.24
CA TYR A 334 16.43 0.92 -2.01
C TYR A 334 16.48 0.49 -0.55
N ILE A 335 16.48 -0.82 -0.32
CA ILE A 335 16.38 -1.45 0.99
C ILE A 335 17.49 -2.49 1.09
N ASP A 336 18.27 -2.44 2.15
CA ASP A 336 19.33 -3.42 2.40
C ASP A 336 18.75 -4.82 2.63
N GLY A 337 19.44 -5.83 2.10
CA GLY A 337 19.12 -7.22 2.36
C GLY A 337 17.92 -7.76 1.57
N MET A 338 17.54 -7.16 0.45
CA MET A 338 16.43 -7.66 -0.37
C MET A 338 16.72 -9.03 -1.00
N GLU A 339 17.91 -9.23 -1.52
CA GLU A 339 18.30 -10.52 -2.10
C GLU A 339 18.69 -11.54 -1.04
N GLY A 340 18.37 -12.81 -1.26
CA GLY A 340 18.74 -13.93 -0.38
C GLY A 340 18.00 -13.95 0.95
N ASN A 341 16.91 -13.23 1.09
CA ASN A 341 16.09 -13.17 2.29
C ASN A 341 14.59 -13.24 1.94
N TRP A 342 13.79 -13.58 2.94
CA TRP A 342 12.34 -13.59 2.85
C TRP A 342 11.77 -12.21 3.15
N HIS A 343 10.93 -11.70 2.24
CA HIS A 343 10.19 -10.45 2.39
C HIS A 343 8.73 -10.65 2.04
N THR A 344 7.85 -9.89 2.67
CA THR A 344 6.42 -9.83 2.32
C THR A 344 6.17 -8.59 1.48
N PHE A 345 5.71 -8.80 0.24
CA PHE A 345 5.32 -7.75 -0.68
C PHE A 345 3.81 -7.69 -0.78
N SER A 346 3.23 -6.50 -0.70
CA SER A 346 1.78 -6.37 -0.78
C SER A 346 1.33 -5.14 -1.56
N VAL A 347 0.14 -5.26 -2.14
CA VAL A 347 -0.65 -4.15 -2.67
C VAL A 347 -2.03 -4.15 -2.03
N GLU A 348 -2.50 -2.98 -1.63
CA GLU A 348 -3.89 -2.72 -1.25
C GLU A 348 -4.54 -1.87 -2.33
N ILE A 349 -5.66 -2.34 -2.83
CA ILE A 349 -6.49 -1.66 -3.81
C ILE A 349 -7.74 -1.21 -3.08
N LEU A 350 -7.84 0.08 -2.84
CA LEU A 350 -8.83 0.71 -1.98
C LEU A 350 -9.91 1.35 -2.86
N GLU A 351 -11.13 0.80 -2.80
CA GLU A 351 -12.30 1.39 -3.43
C GLU A 351 -12.73 2.63 -2.65
N TYR A 352 -12.96 3.73 -3.36
CA TYR A 352 -13.41 5.01 -2.78
C TYR A 352 -12.57 5.46 -1.58
N TYR A 353 -11.25 5.38 -1.70
CA TYR A 353 -10.37 5.90 -0.66
C TYR A 353 -10.75 7.34 -0.32
N MET A 354 -10.97 7.60 0.97
CA MET A 354 -11.51 8.88 1.47
C MET A 354 -12.81 9.33 0.79
N PHE A 355 -13.68 8.38 0.41
CA PHE A 355 -15.01 8.63 -0.17
C PHE A 355 -15.02 9.38 -1.52
N THR A 356 -13.88 9.53 -2.18
CA THR A 356 -13.78 10.32 -3.41
C THR A 356 -13.12 9.62 -4.57
N ARG A 357 -12.19 8.72 -4.34
CA ARG A 357 -11.36 8.07 -5.38
C ARG A 357 -10.83 6.73 -4.92
N ASP A 358 -10.55 5.90 -5.91
CA ASP A 358 -9.77 4.70 -5.68
C ASP A 358 -8.31 5.04 -5.38
N ALA A 359 -7.65 4.18 -4.63
CA ALA A 359 -6.24 4.33 -4.32
C ALA A 359 -5.52 2.98 -4.33
N ILE A 360 -4.22 3.03 -4.53
CA ILE A 360 -3.34 1.86 -4.50
C ILE A 360 -2.19 2.18 -3.53
N ARG A 361 -1.99 1.27 -2.58
CA ARG A 361 -0.93 1.32 -1.59
C ARG A 361 -0.04 0.11 -1.73
N PHE A 362 1.27 0.31 -1.78
CA PHE A 362 2.26 -0.75 -1.80
C PHE A 362 3.01 -0.80 -0.48
N SER A 363 3.33 -2.01 -0.02
CA SER A 363 4.10 -2.20 1.21
C SER A 363 5.11 -3.34 1.07
N ILE A 364 6.22 -3.21 1.80
CA ILE A 364 7.24 -4.25 1.98
C ILE A 364 7.38 -4.49 3.47
N ASP A 365 7.26 -5.74 3.91
CA ASP A 365 7.31 -6.16 5.33
C ASP A 365 6.36 -5.33 6.22
N GLY A 366 5.16 -5.04 5.69
CA GLY A 366 4.14 -4.25 6.38
C GLY A 366 4.39 -2.74 6.44
N GLN A 367 5.50 -2.24 5.89
CA GLN A 367 5.78 -0.81 5.81
C GLN A 367 5.34 -0.26 4.46
N GLU A 368 4.56 0.82 4.45
CA GLU A 368 4.17 1.49 3.20
C GLU A 368 5.41 2.01 2.47
N THR A 369 5.51 1.61 1.21
CA THR A 369 6.63 2.00 0.33
C THR A 369 6.20 2.93 -0.79
N ALA A 370 4.95 2.86 -1.23
CA ALA A 370 4.41 3.75 -2.24
C ALA A 370 2.88 3.86 -2.13
N PHE A 371 2.36 5.01 -2.53
CA PHE A 371 0.94 5.30 -2.57
C PHE A 371 0.60 6.12 -3.81
N THR A 372 -0.54 5.84 -4.43
CA THR A 372 -1.11 6.67 -5.49
C THR A 372 -2.62 6.59 -5.46
N SER A 373 -3.29 7.58 -6.01
CA SER A 373 -4.75 7.61 -6.12
C SER A 373 -5.19 7.94 -7.55
N GLU A 374 -6.42 7.60 -7.85
CA GLU A 374 -7.05 7.88 -9.12
C GLU A 374 -6.91 9.38 -9.49
N PRO A 375 -6.58 9.71 -10.75
CA PRO A 375 -6.45 11.09 -11.20
C PRO A 375 -7.74 11.91 -11.06
N THR A 376 -7.62 13.20 -10.73
CA THR A 376 -8.77 14.11 -10.54
C THR A 376 -9.45 14.60 -11.81
N ASN A 377 -8.78 14.49 -12.96
CA ASN A 377 -9.28 15.04 -14.22
C ASN A 377 -10.11 13.99 -14.96
N GLU A 378 -11.35 14.35 -15.31
CA GLU A 378 -12.26 13.52 -16.12
C GLU A 378 -11.66 13.02 -17.45
N HIS A 379 -10.56 13.60 -17.91
CA HIS A 379 -9.87 13.21 -19.13
C HIS A 379 -8.72 12.22 -18.91
N ASN A 380 -8.44 11.82 -17.67
CA ASN A 380 -7.29 10.99 -17.31
C ASN A 380 -7.65 9.61 -16.73
N PHE A 381 -8.91 9.17 -16.80
CA PHE A 381 -9.34 7.86 -16.32
C PHE A 381 -8.54 6.70 -16.97
N GLU A 382 -8.15 6.87 -18.25
CA GLU A 382 -7.32 5.89 -18.95
C GLU A 382 -5.89 5.75 -18.38
N ALA A 383 -5.52 6.59 -17.42
CA ALA A 383 -4.29 6.48 -16.62
C ALA A 383 -4.49 5.65 -15.34
N TRP A 384 -5.69 5.13 -15.10
CA TRP A 384 -6.01 4.32 -13.94
C TRP A 384 -6.17 2.84 -14.31
N PRO A 385 -5.52 1.89 -13.62
CA PRO A 385 -5.50 0.49 -14.05
C PRO A 385 -6.86 -0.20 -14.01
N PHE A 386 -7.80 0.29 -13.22
CA PHE A 386 -9.17 -0.25 -13.15
C PHE A 386 -10.08 0.23 -14.27
N TYR A 387 -9.70 1.28 -15.00
CA TYR A 387 -10.47 1.79 -16.12
C TYR A 387 -10.20 1.00 -17.39
N ASN A 388 -11.18 0.26 -17.84
CA ASN A 388 -11.14 -0.49 -19.10
C ASN A 388 -12.04 0.20 -20.13
N SER A 389 -11.53 1.22 -20.80
CA SER A 389 -12.12 1.99 -21.94
C SER A 389 -13.65 2.24 -21.95
N SER A 390 -14.44 1.60 -21.10
CA SER A 390 -15.90 1.73 -20.98
C SER A 390 -16.47 1.42 -19.59
N SER A 391 -15.69 0.89 -18.66
CA SER A 391 -16.20 0.52 -17.32
C SER A 391 -15.06 0.34 -16.30
N TYR A 392 -15.38 0.55 -15.02
CA TYR A 392 -14.52 0.30 -13.85
C TYR A 392 -14.66 -1.12 -13.30
N ASP A 393 -15.00 -2.11 -14.12
CA ASP A 393 -15.24 -3.48 -13.68
C ASP A 393 -14.07 -4.44 -13.96
N ASN A 394 -12.88 -3.90 -14.18
CA ASN A 394 -11.68 -4.69 -14.43
C ASN A 394 -11.26 -5.46 -13.19
N LYS A 395 -11.02 -6.77 -13.35
CA LYS A 395 -10.43 -7.61 -12.31
C LYS A 395 -9.02 -8.00 -12.72
N PHE A 396 -8.22 -8.31 -11.75
CA PHE A 396 -6.82 -8.64 -11.93
C PHE A 396 -6.54 -10.06 -11.47
N TYR A 397 -5.71 -10.75 -12.23
CA TYR A 397 -5.15 -12.04 -11.85
C TYR A 397 -3.68 -11.89 -11.46
N ILE A 398 -3.22 -12.80 -10.62
CA ILE A 398 -1.88 -12.80 -10.04
C ILE A 398 -0.91 -13.50 -11.00
N ILE A 399 0.29 -12.96 -11.12
CA ILE A 399 1.40 -13.56 -11.88
C ILE A 399 2.66 -13.59 -11.00
N LEU A 400 3.36 -14.72 -11.05
CA LEU A 400 4.67 -14.95 -10.45
C LEU A 400 5.61 -15.48 -11.52
N ASN A 401 6.78 -14.87 -11.67
CA ASN A 401 7.79 -15.34 -12.61
C ASN A 401 9.21 -14.95 -12.23
N LEU A 402 10.16 -15.68 -12.79
CA LEU A 402 11.57 -15.31 -12.81
C LEU A 402 12.01 -15.14 -14.25
N ALA A 403 12.02 -13.90 -14.75
CA ALA A 403 12.58 -13.57 -16.06
C ALA A 403 14.10 -13.43 -16.01
N LEU A 404 14.73 -13.49 -17.15
CA LEU A 404 16.18 -13.35 -17.32
C LEU A 404 16.50 -12.37 -18.46
N GLY A 405 17.40 -11.44 -18.21
CA GLY A 405 17.85 -10.50 -19.24
C GLY A 405 16.79 -9.53 -19.68
N GLY A 406 16.61 -9.40 -20.99
CA GLY A 406 15.64 -8.47 -21.56
C GLY A 406 16.03 -7.00 -21.42
N SER A 407 15.06 -6.13 -21.69
CA SER A 407 15.27 -4.68 -21.69
C SER A 407 15.65 -4.10 -20.33
N TRP A 408 15.29 -4.77 -19.23
CA TRP A 408 15.55 -4.29 -17.86
C TRP A 408 16.47 -5.19 -17.04
N GLY A 409 16.36 -6.51 -17.13
CA GLY A 409 17.29 -7.43 -16.48
C GLY A 409 18.73 -7.32 -17.00
N GLY A 410 18.88 -6.88 -18.26
CA GLY A 410 20.19 -6.57 -18.86
C GLY A 410 21.05 -7.80 -19.14
N SER A 411 22.37 -7.64 -19.03
CA SER A 411 23.33 -8.73 -19.26
C SER A 411 23.21 -9.80 -18.19
N ILE A 412 23.24 -11.07 -18.59
CA ILE A 412 23.11 -12.20 -17.68
C ILE A 412 24.51 -12.71 -17.28
N ASN A 413 24.81 -12.71 -15.99
CA ASN A 413 25.98 -13.43 -15.46
C ASN A 413 25.70 -14.92 -15.50
N THR A 414 26.51 -15.66 -16.24
CA THR A 414 26.30 -17.12 -16.43
C THR A 414 26.74 -17.98 -15.25
N ASP A 415 27.42 -17.42 -14.27
CA ASP A 415 27.96 -18.15 -13.11
C ASP A 415 26.93 -18.26 -11.97
N ILE A 416 25.75 -17.62 -12.11
CA ILE A 416 24.72 -17.63 -11.07
C ILE A 416 23.83 -18.89 -11.09
N PHE A 417 23.87 -19.66 -12.19
CA PHE A 417 22.94 -20.78 -12.40
C PHE A 417 23.35 -22.08 -11.69
N PRO A 418 22.38 -22.86 -11.15
CA PRO A 418 20.95 -22.53 -11.14
C PRO A 418 20.63 -21.41 -10.13
N VAL A 419 19.61 -20.60 -10.43
CA VAL A 419 19.18 -19.50 -9.56
C VAL A 419 17.69 -19.61 -9.27
N GLN A 420 17.27 -19.35 -8.03
CA GLN A 420 15.93 -19.63 -7.54
C GLN A 420 15.25 -18.36 -7.01
N MET A 421 13.97 -18.20 -7.34
CA MET A 421 12.97 -17.42 -6.61
C MET A 421 12.10 -18.41 -5.85
N LYS A 422 11.79 -18.13 -4.56
CA LYS A 422 10.90 -18.98 -3.77
C LYS A 422 9.72 -18.17 -3.26
N VAL A 423 8.56 -18.80 -3.18
CA VAL A 423 7.35 -18.19 -2.63
C VAL A 423 6.81 -19.11 -1.53
N ASP A 424 6.70 -18.57 -0.33
CA ASP A 424 6.18 -19.28 0.85
C ASP A 424 4.67 -19.39 0.78
N TRP A 425 4.03 -18.26 0.48
CA TRP A 425 2.58 -18.21 0.32
C TRP A 425 2.16 -16.98 -0.52
N VAL A 426 0.92 -17.05 -1.05
CA VAL A 426 0.19 -15.92 -1.64
C VAL A 426 -1.18 -15.84 -0.99
N ARG A 427 -1.59 -14.65 -0.53
CA ARG A 427 -2.84 -14.43 0.19
C ARG A 427 -3.58 -13.23 -0.34
N VAL A 428 -4.90 -13.35 -0.42
CA VAL A 428 -5.80 -12.28 -0.86
C VAL A 428 -6.85 -12.02 0.21
N TYR A 429 -7.03 -10.77 0.55
CA TYR A 429 -7.93 -10.32 1.59
C TYR A 429 -8.90 -9.29 1.05
N LYS A 430 -10.12 -9.33 1.54
CA LYS A 430 -11.12 -8.29 1.35
C LYS A 430 -11.18 -7.40 2.58
N LYS A 431 -11.24 -6.09 2.39
CA LYS A 431 -11.47 -5.17 3.50
C LYS A 431 -12.85 -5.41 4.10
N SER A 432 -12.93 -5.57 5.43
CA SER A 432 -14.21 -5.66 6.13
C SER A 432 -14.92 -4.32 6.01
N ILE A 433 -16.12 -4.32 5.43
CA ILE A 433 -16.99 -3.15 5.45
C ILE A 433 -17.58 -3.09 6.86
N GLN A 434 -17.18 -2.08 7.64
CA GLN A 434 -17.85 -1.75 8.91
C GLN A 434 -19.05 -0.87 8.63
#